data_f2738decd33585b423196a924002eb83
#
_entry.id   f2738decd33585b423196a924002eb83
#
_cell.length_a   1.000
_cell.length_b   1.000
_cell.length_c   1.000
_cell.angle_alpha   90.00
_cell.angle_beta   90.00
_cell.angle_gamma   90.00
#
_symmetry.space_group_name_H-M   'P 1'
#
loop_
_entity.id
_entity.type
_entity.pdbx_description
1 polymer ?
#
loop_
_entity_poly.entity_id
_entity_poly.type
_entity_poly.pdbx_seq_one_letter_code
_entity_poly.pdbx_strand_id
1 'polypeptide(L)'
;IHIDKQRVFEELIGVGVEPRPGCVKALKKCKDNGGKAGFVTTTTPYTIDIIKKSLSTHINFEDFDIITSCETVPKPKPSSDVYAYVLSELNIDARQTVAIEDTKANQNAAANSGITCYLYPGEYSVFSHKDTKDLNFISDGEMLPSVLSD
;
A
#
# COMPACT_ATOMS: atom_id res chain seq x y z
N ILE A 1 12.01 21.43 12.01
CA ILE A 1 10.76 21.31 11.19
C ILE A 1 10.45 19.83 10.88
N HIS A 2 11.44 19.02 10.50
CA HIS A 2 11.20 17.59 10.20
C HIS A 2 10.89 16.78 11.46
N ILE A 3 11.57 17.06 12.56
CA ILE A 3 11.36 16.42 13.87
C ILE A 3 9.97 16.75 14.43
N ASP A 4 9.49 17.99 14.24
CA ASP A 4 8.16 18.39 14.72
C ASP A 4 7.03 17.69 13.96
N LYS A 5 7.16 17.51 12.63
CA LYS A 5 6.19 16.74 11.83
C LYS A 5 6.13 15.29 12.27
N GLN A 6 7.27 14.69 12.56
CA GLN A 6 7.37 13.31 12.98
C GLN A 6 6.73 13.09 14.36
N ARG A 7 6.98 13.99 15.31
CA ARG A 7 6.37 13.96 16.65
C ARG A 7 4.85 14.12 16.57
N VAL A 8 4.34 15.08 15.78
CA VAL A 8 2.90 15.27 15.59
C VAL A 8 2.26 14.03 14.95
N PHE A 9 2.92 13.41 13.98
CA PHE A 9 2.48 12.16 13.36
C PHE A 9 2.40 11.03 14.40
N GLU A 10 3.41 10.87 15.25
CA GLU A 10 3.43 9.89 16.33
C GLU A 10 2.30 10.10 17.34
N GLU A 11 2.10 11.34 17.77
CA GLU A 11 1.03 11.68 18.71
C GLU A 11 -0.36 11.40 18.12
N LEU A 12 -0.58 11.73 16.85
CA LEU A 12 -1.86 11.50 16.15
C LEU A 12 -2.13 10.02 15.89
N ILE A 13 -1.10 9.24 15.51
CA ILE A 13 -1.23 7.81 15.23
C ILE A 13 -1.15 6.96 16.50
N GLY A 14 -0.49 7.42 17.55
CA GLY A 14 -0.29 6.70 18.80
C GLY A 14 -1.59 6.38 19.56
N VAL A 15 -2.69 7.05 19.21
CA VAL A 15 -4.04 6.78 19.76
C VAL A 15 -4.72 5.58 19.08
N GLY A 16 -4.10 5.00 18.04
CA GLY A 16 -4.68 4.00 17.17
C GLY A 16 -5.40 4.65 15.98
N VAL A 17 -5.33 4.03 14.84
CA VAL A 17 -6.02 4.47 13.62
C VAL A 17 -6.85 3.32 13.05
N GLU A 18 -7.99 3.66 12.50
CA GLU A 18 -8.79 2.71 11.74
C GLU A 18 -8.17 2.50 10.35
N PRO A 19 -8.02 1.24 9.91
CA PRO A 19 -7.65 0.98 8.54
C PRO A 19 -8.74 1.50 7.60
N ARG A 20 -8.34 1.95 6.43
CA ARG A 20 -9.30 2.42 5.44
C ARG A 20 -10.25 1.29 5.04
N PRO A 21 -11.54 1.64 4.74
CA PRO A 21 -12.56 0.64 4.38
C PRO A 21 -12.07 -0.34 3.32
N GLY A 22 -12.37 -1.62 3.50
CA GLY A 22 -12.03 -2.70 2.58
C GLY A 22 -10.60 -3.23 2.65
N CYS A 23 -9.63 -2.49 3.23
CA CYS A 23 -8.24 -2.93 3.26
C CYS A 23 -8.04 -4.24 4.02
N VAL A 24 -8.64 -4.37 5.20
CA VAL A 24 -8.55 -5.61 6.01
C VAL A 24 -9.21 -6.78 5.29
N LYS A 25 -10.38 -6.54 4.68
CA LYS A 25 -11.10 -7.57 3.90
C LYS A 25 -10.31 -8.02 2.68
N ALA A 26 -9.64 -7.09 1.99
CA ALA A 26 -8.79 -7.41 0.84
C ALA A 26 -7.57 -8.26 1.26
N LEU A 27 -6.87 -7.87 2.34
CA LEU A 27 -5.75 -8.64 2.87
C LEU A 27 -6.22 -10.06 3.25
N LYS A 28 -7.32 -10.15 4.00
CA LYS A 28 -7.89 -11.44 4.38
C LYS A 28 -8.23 -12.30 3.17
N LYS A 29 -8.93 -11.76 2.16
CA LYS A 29 -9.25 -12.50 0.93
C LYS A 29 -7.99 -12.99 0.22
N CYS A 30 -6.96 -12.16 0.12
CA CYS A 30 -5.68 -12.56 -0.46
C CYS A 30 -5.08 -13.77 0.26
N LYS A 31 -5.03 -13.74 1.59
CA LYS A 31 -4.46 -14.83 2.39
C LYS A 31 -5.33 -16.09 2.38
N ASP A 32 -6.64 -15.97 2.45
CA ASP A 32 -7.59 -17.10 2.39
C ASP A 32 -7.47 -17.86 1.05
N ASN A 33 -7.13 -17.14 -0.03
CA ASN A 33 -6.89 -17.73 -1.37
C ASN A 33 -5.44 -18.23 -1.57
N GLY A 34 -4.62 -18.26 -0.53
CA GLY A 34 -3.22 -18.67 -0.61
C GLY A 34 -2.31 -17.67 -1.31
N GLY A 35 -2.76 -16.43 -1.50
CA GLY A 35 -2.00 -15.36 -2.12
C GLY A 35 -0.88 -14.84 -1.22
N LYS A 36 0.09 -14.19 -1.85
CA LYS A 36 1.16 -13.46 -1.17
C LYS A 36 0.78 -11.99 -1.03
N ALA A 37 1.06 -11.40 0.12
CA ALA A 37 0.78 -10.00 0.41
C ALA A 37 2.06 -9.23 0.72
N GLY A 38 2.17 -8.00 0.20
CA GLY A 38 3.28 -7.10 0.48
C GLY A 38 2.80 -5.77 1.05
N PHE A 39 3.44 -5.29 2.11
CA PHE A 39 3.33 -3.92 2.57
C PHE A 39 4.45 -3.08 1.96
N VAL A 40 4.13 -2.45 0.81
CA VAL A 40 5.14 -1.81 -0.05
C VAL A 40 5.19 -0.31 0.22
N THR A 41 6.22 0.10 0.94
CA THR A 41 6.45 1.50 1.32
C THR A 41 7.91 1.88 1.12
N THR A 42 8.20 3.17 1.02
CA THR A 42 9.55 3.75 1.03
C THR A 42 9.74 4.74 2.17
N THR A 43 8.96 4.58 3.24
CA THR A 43 9.14 5.31 4.49
C THR A 43 10.22 4.67 5.36
N THR A 44 10.58 5.32 6.47
CA THR A 44 11.61 4.82 7.38
C THR A 44 11.13 3.59 8.17
N PRO A 45 12.03 2.68 8.60
CA PRO A 45 11.68 1.56 9.49
C PRO A 45 10.98 2.03 10.76
N TYR A 46 11.40 3.14 11.33
CA TYR A 46 10.78 3.74 12.50
C TYR A 46 9.29 4.10 12.26
N THR A 47 8.97 4.72 11.11
CA THR A 47 7.58 5.01 10.73
C THR A 47 6.76 3.73 10.54
N ILE A 48 7.37 2.68 9.97
CA ILE A 48 6.72 1.37 9.81
C ILE A 48 6.35 0.78 11.19
N ASP A 49 7.23 0.86 12.18
CA ASP A 49 6.95 0.35 13.52
C ASP A 49 5.80 1.10 14.21
N ILE A 50 5.69 2.41 13.99
CA ILE A 50 4.55 3.21 14.46
C ILE A 50 3.26 2.74 13.77
N ILE A 51 3.27 2.55 12.45
CA ILE A 51 2.11 2.07 11.70
C ILE A 51 1.68 0.67 12.19
N LYS A 52 2.62 -0.26 12.36
CA LYS A 52 2.35 -1.60 12.89
C LYS A 52 1.67 -1.52 14.24
N LYS A 53 2.20 -0.73 15.15
CA LYS A 53 1.65 -0.54 16.49
C LYS A 53 0.24 0.05 16.44
N SER A 54 0.03 1.06 15.61
CA SER A 54 -1.25 1.76 15.50
C SER A 54 -2.36 0.92 14.89
N LEU A 55 -2.03 0.00 14.00
CA LEU A 55 -2.97 -0.89 13.32
C LEU A 55 -3.06 -2.29 13.94
N SER A 56 -2.34 -2.56 15.04
CA SER A 56 -2.18 -3.91 15.61
C SER A 56 -3.47 -4.59 16.05
N THR A 57 -4.53 -3.81 16.34
CA THR A 57 -5.85 -4.34 16.68
C THR A 57 -6.68 -4.77 15.46
N HIS A 58 -6.26 -4.36 14.26
CA HIS A 58 -7.00 -4.58 13.00
C HIS A 58 -6.25 -5.47 12.02
N ILE A 59 -4.91 -5.35 11.98
CA ILE A 59 -4.05 -6.03 11.01
C ILE A 59 -2.92 -6.74 11.76
N ASN A 60 -2.81 -8.04 11.52
CA ASN A 60 -1.60 -8.76 11.88
C ASN A 60 -0.55 -8.56 10.78
N PHE A 61 0.53 -7.85 11.08
CA PHE A 61 1.59 -7.59 10.10
C PHE A 61 2.42 -8.83 9.74
N GLU A 62 2.30 -9.93 10.47
CA GLU A 62 2.83 -11.24 10.09
C GLU A 62 2.11 -11.86 8.87
N ASP A 63 0.93 -11.33 8.50
CA ASP A 63 0.22 -11.75 7.29
C ASP A 63 0.87 -11.22 6.01
N PHE A 64 1.77 -10.24 6.11
CA PHE A 64 2.56 -9.77 4.97
C PHE A 64 3.80 -10.63 4.77
N ASP A 65 3.94 -11.18 3.57
CA ASP A 65 5.11 -11.98 3.17
C ASP A 65 6.35 -11.11 2.95
N ILE A 66 6.16 -9.82 2.72
CA ILE A 66 7.24 -8.83 2.59
C ILE A 66 6.79 -7.45 3.08
N ILE A 67 7.70 -6.75 3.75
CA ILE A 67 7.55 -5.35 4.15
C ILE A 67 8.78 -4.60 3.68
N THR A 68 8.58 -3.52 2.90
CA THR A 68 9.69 -2.70 2.39
C THR A 68 9.82 -1.39 3.17
N SER A 69 10.96 -0.73 3.02
CA SER A 69 11.26 0.58 3.63
C SER A 69 12.11 1.44 2.69
N CYS A 70 12.49 2.63 3.13
CA CYS A 70 13.45 3.47 2.41
C CYS A 70 14.84 2.83 2.25
N GLU A 71 15.14 1.79 3.01
CA GLU A 71 16.41 1.07 2.96
C GLU A 71 16.38 -0.11 1.97
N THR A 72 15.19 -0.45 1.45
CA THR A 72 15.01 -1.62 0.59
C THR A 72 15.62 -1.42 -0.81
N VAL A 73 15.46 -0.23 -1.37
CA VAL A 73 15.95 0.12 -2.72
C VAL A 73 16.58 1.52 -2.73
N PRO A 74 17.58 1.77 -3.61
CA PRO A 74 18.24 3.07 -3.68
C PRO A 74 17.31 4.21 -4.13
N LYS A 75 16.32 3.90 -4.98
CA LYS A 75 15.40 4.89 -5.53
C LYS A 75 14.00 4.69 -4.94
N PRO A 76 13.52 5.63 -4.11
CA PRO A 76 12.19 5.54 -3.53
C PRO A 76 11.10 5.77 -4.59
N LYS A 77 9.84 5.51 -4.23
CA LYS A 77 8.70 5.96 -5.03
C LYS A 77 8.84 7.46 -5.34
N PRO A 78 8.54 7.95 -6.55
CA PRO A 78 7.76 7.28 -7.59
C PRO A 78 8.58 6.38 -8.56
N SER A 79 9.82 6.00 -8.25
CA SER A 79 10.51 4.95 -9.00
C SER A 79 9.78 3.61 -8.86
N SER A 80 9.84 2.79 -9.90
CA SER A 80 9.29 1.43 -9.89
C SER A 80 10.17 0.41 -9.17
N ASP A 81 11.36 0.79 -8.72
CA ASP A 81 12.39 -0.11 -8.19
C ASP A 81 11.87 -0.97 -7.03
N VAL A 82 11.09 -0.39 -6.11
CA VAL A 82 10.55 -1.12 -4.96
C VAL A 82 9.55 -2.21 -5.38
N TYR A 83 8.76 -1.98 -6.43
CA TYR A 83 7.82 -2.97 -6.95
C TYR A 83 8.55 -4.11 -7.68
N ALA A 84 9.55 -3.76 -8.51
CA ALA A 84 10.40 -4.74 -9.16
C ALA A 84 11.13 -5.63 -8.14
N TYR A 85 11.63 -5.04 -7.07
CA TYR A 85 12.23 -5.75 -5.94
C TYR A 85 11.25 -6.74 -5.30
N VAL A 86 10.03 -6.29 -4.97
CA VAL A 86 9.01 -7.14 -4.34
C VAL A 86 8.62 -8.32 -5.23
N LEU A 87 8.41 -8.08 -6.54
CA LEU A 87 8.10 -9.14 -7.49
C LEU A 87 9.21 -10.21 -7.54
N SER A 88 10.46 -9.76 -7.53
CA SER A 88 11.63 -10.64 -7.52
C SER A 88 11.74 -11.45 -6.23
N GLU A 89 11.65 -10.79 -5.07
CA GLU A 89 11.78 -11.46 -3.75
C GLU A 89 10.67 -12.49 -3.52
N LEU A 90 9.45 -12.15 -3.91
CA LEU A 90 8.31 -13.07 -3.78
C LEU A 90 8.23 -14.11 -4.91
N ASN A 91 9.06 -13.95 -5.96
CA ASN A 91 9.05 -14.80 -7.15
C ASN A 91 7.64 -14.91 -7.75
N ILE A 92 7.02 -13.78 -8.04
CA ILE A 92 5.66 -13.68 -8.62
C ILE A 92 5.67 -12.88 -9.91
N ASP A 93 4.74 -13.21 -10.82
CA ASP A 93 4.56 -12.48 -12.09
C ASP A 93 3.76 -11.20 -11.84
N ALA A 94 4.22 -10.09 -12.42
CA ALA A 94 3.52 -8.80 -12.34
C ALA A 94 2.07 -8.88 -12.85
N ARG A 95 1.80 -9.72 -13.85
CA ARG A 95 0.45 -9.92 -14.43
C ARG A 95 -0.52 -10.64 -13.49
N GLN A 96 0.01 -11.33 -12.48
CA GLN A 96 -0.76 -12.01 -11.44
C GLN A 96 -0.80 -11.20 -10.14
N THR A 97 -0.35 -9.94 -10.20
CA THR A 97 -0.21 -9.06 -9.05
C THR A 97 -1.12 -7.87 -9.18
N VAL A 98 -1.76 -7.52 -8.07
CA VAL A 98 -2.54 -6.31 -7.92
C VAL A 98 -1.88 -5.42 -6.87
N ALA A 99 -1.75 -4.15 -7.16
CA ALA A 99 -1.36 -3.13 -6.18
C ALA A 99 -2.52 -2.16 -5.91
N ILE A 100 -2.55 -1.62 -4.72
CA ILE A 100 -3.49 -0.58 -4.29
C ILE A 100 -2.65 0.58 -3.78
N GLU A 101 -2.82 1.75 -4.37
CA GLU A 101 -2.04 2.94 -4.04
C GLU A 101 -2.95 4.15 -3.83
N ASP A 102 -2.47 5.11 -3.07
CA ASP A 102 -3.22 6.30 -2.66
C ASP A 102 -2.97 7.53 -3.53
N THR A 103 -1.91 7.53 -4.32
CA THR A 103 -1.52 8.64 -5.20
C THR A 103 -1.29 8.19 -6.63
N LYS A 104 -1.54 9.09 -7.58
CA LYS A 104 -1.31 8.82 -9.01
C LYS A 104 0.17 8.52 -9.31
N ALA A 105 1.08 9.20 -8.63
CA ALA A 105 2.51 8.96 -8.77
C ALA A 105 2.90 7.53 -8.38
N ASN A 106 2.38 7.05 -7.26
CA ASN A 106 2.62 5.69 -6.79
C ASN A 106 1.92 4.63 -7.67
N GLN A 107 0.68 4.92 -8.13
CA GLN A 107 -0.01 4.07 -9.10
C GLN A 107 0.82 3.89 -10.37
N ASN A 108 1.38 4.98 -10.90
CA ASN A 108 2.23 4.93 -12.09
C ASN A 108 3.53 4.13 -11.82
N ALA A 109 4.12 4.27 -10.62
CA ALA A 109 5.30 3.50 -10.25
C ALA A 109 5.04 1.98 -10.25
N ALA A 110 3.92 1.53 -9.70
CA ALA A 110 3.51 0.12 -9.75
C ALA A 110 3.20 -0.33 -11.18
N ALA A 111 2.46 0.46 -11.95
CA ALA A 111 2.12 0.16 -13.34
C ALA A 111 3.37 0.03 -14.24
N ASN A 112 4.40 0.84 -14.00
CA ASN A 112 5.67 0.76 -14.71
C ASN A 112 6.45 -0.54 -14.43
N SER A 113 6.09 -1.29 -13.39
CA SER A 113 6.60 -2.64 -13.13
C SER A 113 5.72 -3.75 -13.75
N GLY A 114 4.70 -3.38 -14.53
CA GLY A 114 3.76 -4.32 -15.14
C GLY A 114 2.63 -4.79 -14.23
N ILE A 115 2.51 -4.22 -13.01
CA ILE A 115 1.47 -4.57 -12.04
C ILE A 115 0.18 -3.83 -12.37
N THR A 116 -0.96 -4.51 -12.31
CA THR A 116 -2.28 -3.85 -12.31
C THR A 116 -2.44 -3.09 -10.99
N CYS A 117 -2.48 -1.75 -11.06
CA CYS A 117 -2.57 -0.93 -9.87
C CYS A 117 -3.87 -0.13 -9.81
N TYR A 118 -4.58 -0.27 -8.70
CA TYR A 118 -5.78 0.49 -8.40
C TYR A 118 -5.45 1.72 -7.57
N LEU A 119 -5.97 2.86 -8.01
CA LEU A 119 -5.89 4.13 -7.28
C LEU A 119 -7.04 4.23 -6.29
N TYR A 120 -6.73 4.16 -5.02
CA TYR A 120 -7.66 4.36 -3.91
C TYR A 120 -7.20 5.58 -3.08
N PRO A 121 -7.56 6.81 -3.50
CA PRO A 121 -7.03 8.03 -2.91
C PRO A 121 -7.46 8.19 -1.46
N GLY A 122 -6.55 8.67 -0.62
CA GLY A 122 -6.85 9.10 0.74
C GLY A 122 -7.79 10.31 0.76
N GLU A 123 -8.38 10.59 1.92
CA GLU A 123 -9.29 11.72 2.11
C GLU A 123 -8.68 13.07 1.68
N TYR A 124 -7.37 13.21 1.86
CA TYR A 124 -6.62 14.44 1.52
C TYR A 124 -5.76 14.30 0.27
N SER A 125 -5.92 13.21 -0.49
CA SER A 125 -5.17 13.02 -1.73
C SER A 125 -5.67 13.96 -2.81
N VAL A 126 -4.73 14.64 -3.47
CA VAL A 126 -5.04 15.49 -4.64
C VAL A 126 -5.09 14.61 -5.88
N PHE A 127 -6.24 14.58 -6.53
CA PHE A 127 -6.43 13.89 -7.81
C PHE A 127 -7.26 14.75 -8.77
N SER A 128 -7.05 14.55 -10.07
CA SER A 128 -7.76 15.29 -11.11
C SER A 128 -9.02 14.55 -11.55
N HIS A 129 -9.94 15.27 -12.21
CA HIS A 129 -11.12 14.65 -12.83
C HIS A 129 -10.74 13.58 -13.89
N LYS A 130 -9.53 13.65 -14.46
CA LYS A 130 -9.03 12.62 -15.37
C LYS A 130 -8.72 11.33 -14.63
N ASP A 131 -8.21 11.42 -13.41
CA ASP A 131 -7.84 10.24 -12.60
C ASP A 131 -9.08 9.45 -12.19
N THR A 132 -10.22 10.14 -11.97
CA THR A 132 -11.50 9.49 -11.64
C THR A 132 -12.14 8.75 -12.82
N LYS A 133 -11.69 9.01 -14.05
CA LYS A 133 -12.10 8.28 -15.26
C LYS A 133 -11.22 7.06 -15.55
N ASP A 134 -10.16 6.84 -14.78
CA ASP A 134 -9.34 5.64 -14.87
C ASP A 134 -10.19 4.45 -14.44
N LEU A 135 -10.18 3.37 -15.24
CA LEU A 135 -10.88 2.13 -14.94
C LEU A 135 -10.40 1.51 -13.61
N ASN A 136 -9.19 1.86 -13.18
CA ASN A 136 -8.58 1.39 -11.96
C ASN A 136 -8.74 2.38 -10.78
N PHE A 137 -9.71 3.29 -10.86
CA PHE A 137 -10.04 4.21 -9.76
C PHE A 137 -11.07 3.57 -8.82
N ILE A 138 -10.77 3.56 -7.52
CA ILE A 138 -11.66 3.05 -6.46
C ILE A 138 -12.15 4.24 -5.63
N SER A 139 -13.44 4.51 -5.69
CA SER A 139 -14.10 5.52 -4.88
C SER A 139 -14.65 4.98 -3.56
N ASP A 140 -14.97 3.68 -3.52
CA ASP A 140 -15.50 2.98 -2.35
C ASP A 140 -14.59 1.81 -1.99
N GLY A 141 -13.97 1.87 -0.81
CA GLY A 141 -13.06 0.84 -0.32
C GLY A 141 -13.71 -0.53 -0.13
N GLU A 142 -15.01 -0.61 0.05
CA GLU A 142 -15.71 -1.90 0.13
C GLU A 142 -15.61 -2.71 -1.18
N MET A 143 -15.22 -2.07 -2.28
CA MET A 143 -14.93 -2.73 -3.56
C MET A 143 -13.52 -3.36 -3.61
N LEU A 144 -12.60 -3.03 -2.68
CA LEU A 144 -11.22 -3.53 -2.71
C LEU A 144 -11.10 -5.06 -2.78
N PRO A 145 -11.89 -5.85 -2.02
CA PRO A 145 -11.81 -7.30 -2.15
C PRO A 145 -12.18 -7.84 -3.54
N SER A 146 -13.01 -7.11 -4.31
CA SER A 146 -13.44 -7.54 -5.64
C SER A 146 -12.38 -7.37 -6.73
N VAL A 147 -11.34 -6.55 -6.49
CA VAL A 147 -10.23 -6.41 -7.45
C VAL A 147 -9.24 -7.58 -7.40
N LEU A 148 -9.35 -8.41 -6.37
CA LEU A 148 -8.59 -9.64 -6.24
C LEU A 148 -9.38 -10.75 -6.93
N SER A 149 -8.83 -11.34 -7.97
CA SER A 149 -9.40 -12.54 -8.61
C SER A 149 -9.44 -13.70 -7.61
N ASP A 150 -10.43 -14.56 -7.79
CA ASP A 150 -10.57 -15.79 -7.01
C ASP A 150 -9.49 -16.80 -7.42
#